data_d7d35b8bf951ee70ee4e4b94f9aa5a2d
#
_entry.id   d7d35b8bf951ee70ee4e4b94f9aa5a2d
#
_cell.length_a   1.000
_cell.length_b   1.000
_cell.length_c   1.000
_cell.angle_alpha   90.00
_cell.angle_beta   90.00
_cell.angle_gamma   90.00
#
_symmetry.space_group_name_H-M   'P 1'
#
loop_
_entity.id
_entity.type
_entity.pdbx_description
1 polymer ?
#
loop_
_entity_poly.entity_id
_entity_poly.type
_entity_poly.pdbx_seq_one_letter_code
_entity_poly.pdbx_strand_id
1 'polypeptide(L)'
;FSQNCWPSVNFDIGGINNFLSPLLPAGFYYKTFMWPASFWEKYEFFIRHSAGLGKSPTKPDQDLYDHQYVHCDVLVIGGGISGILSAKLSAEKGLNTILIDDKSYLGGSTIYQDDDIFKINNETSNIWLKNQIEKLKKIPNLTIKNRTSVAAFHGYNYLLARENLTD
;
A
#
# COMPACT_ATOMS: atom_id res chain seq x y z
N PHE A 1 -5.83 8.94 -9.33
CA PHE A 1 -7.05 9.66 -9.03
C PHE A 1 -8.17 8.68 -8.77
N SER A 2 -8.83 8.75 -7.63
CA SER A 2 -9.98 7.92 -7.27
C SER A 2 -11.30 8.45 -7.86
N GLN A 3 -11.27 9.58 -8.52
CA GLN A 3 -12.44 10.24 -9.07
C GLN A 3 -12.63 9.90 -10.55
N ASN A 4 -13.86 9.58 -10.92
CA ASN A 4 -14.22 9.26 -12.29
C ASN A 4 -14.60 10.54 -13.05
N CYS A 5 -13.73 10.99 -13.94
CA CYS A 5 -13.95 12.18 -14.77
C CYS A 5 -14.80 11.82 -16.00
N TRP A 6 -15.85 12.56 -16.26
CA TRP A 6 -16.71 12.34 -17.42
C TRP A 6 -17.10 13.69 -18.10
N PRO A 7 -17.03 13.79 -19.43
CA PRO A 7 -16.63 12.79 -20.41
C PRO A 7 -15.12 12.59 -20.56
N SER A 8 -14.30 13.49 -20.02
CA SER A 8 -12.83 13.39 -20.11
C SER A 8 -12.15 14.12 -18.95
N VAL A 9 -10.84 13.88 -18.77
CA VAL A 9 -10.02 14.59 -17.76
C VAL A 9 -9.95 16.10 -18.04
N ASN A 10 -9.96 16.49 -19.31
CA ASN A 10 -9.86 17.91 -19.71
C ASN A 10 -11.21 18.64 -19.62
N PHE A 11 -12.29 17.91 -19.65
CA PHE A 11 -13.65 18.45 -19.52
C PHE A 11 -14.48 17.50 -18.65
N ASP A 12 -14.52 17.83 -17.36
CA ASP A 12 -15.19 17.01 -16.37
C ASP A 12 -16.45 17.72 -15.84
N ILE A 13 -17.61 17.17 -16.18
CA ILE A 13 -18.89 17.68 -15.68
C ILE A 13 -18.98 17.51 -14.16
N GLY A 14 -18.33 16.49 -13.58
CA GLY A 14 -18.23 16.31 -12.13
C GLY A 14 -17.57 17.48 -11.40
N GLY A 15 -16.79 18.30 -12.12
CA GLY A 15 -16.17 19.51 -11.59
C GLY A 15 -17.18 20.55 -11.07
N ILE A 16 -18.46 20.47 -11.45
CA ILE A 16 -19.53 21.31 -10.90
C ILE A 16 -19.66 21.15 -9.38
N ASN A 17 -19.28 20.00 -8.84
CA ASN A 17 -19.27 19.76 -7.41
C ASN A 17 -18.32 20.69 -6.63
N ASN A 18 -17.31 21.24 -7.30
CA ASN A 18 -16.40 22.19 -6.68
C ASN A 18 -17.11 23.51 -6.34
N PHE A 19 -18.07 23.92 -7.16
CA PHE A 19 -18.89 25.11 -6.89
C PHE A 19 -19.92 24.85 -5.78
N LEU A 20 -20.34 23.59 -5.61
CA LEU A 20 -21.26 23.19 -4.56
C LEU A 20 -20.56 22.86 -3.24
N SER A 21 -19.23 22.87 -3.21
CA SER A 21 -18.44 22.51 -2.02
C SER A 21 -18.78 23.29 -0.75
N PRO A 22 -19.14 24.60 -0.78
CA PRO A 22 -19.56 25.31 0.42
C PRO A 22 -20.88 24.79 1.01
N LEU A 23 -21.73 24.18 0.16
CA LEU A 23 -23.01 23.58 0.58
C LEU A 23 -22.87 22.13 1.03
N LEU A 24 -21.69 21.54 0.81
CA LEU A 24 -21.38 20.14 1.10
C LEU A 24 -20.31 20.04 2.20
N PRO A 25 -20.62 20.42 3.46
CA PRO A 25 -19.66 20.33 4.55
C PRO A 25 -19.29 18.87 4.85
N ALA A 26 -18.20 18.66 5.57
CA ALA A 26 -17.78 17.33 5.98
C ALA A 26 -18.93 16.56 6.65
N GLY A 27 -19.19 15.35 6.20
CA GLY A 27 -20.29 14.51 6.69
C GLY A 27 -21.67 14.81 6.09
N PHE A 28 -21.79 15.69 5.08
CA PHE A 28 -23.08 15.99 4.44
C PHE A 28 -23.79 14.73 3.95
N TYR A 29 -23.09 13.74 3.45
CA TYR A 29 -23.65 12.52 2.91
C TYR A 29 -24.31 11.64 3.98
N TYR A 30 -23.89 11.70 5.22
CA TYR A 30 -24.56 10.99 6.32
C TYR A 30 -25.97 11.51 6.58
N LYS A 31 -26.22 12.78 6.31
CA LYS A 31 -27.55 13.37 6.49
C LYS A 31 -28.36 13.32 5.22
N THR A 32 -27.74 13.65 4.08
CA THR A 32 -28.45 13.83 2.79
C THR A 32 -28.88 12.49 2.18
N PHE A 33 -28.03 11.47 2.26
CA PHE A 33 -28.30 10.17 1.59
C PHE A 33 -28.90 9.10 2.52
N MET A 34 -29.10 9.42 3.78
CA MET A 34 -29.73 8.48 4.73
C MET A 34 -31.27 8.58 4.71
N TRP A 35 -31.84 9.53 4.00
CA TRP A 35 -33.30 9.66 3.91
C TRP A 35 -33.76 9.86 2.45
N PRO A 36 -34.79 9.09 1.99
CA PRO A 36 -35.33 7.90 2.65
C PRO A 36 -34.36 6.71 2.63
N ALA A 37 -34.31 5.95 3.71
CA ALA A 37 -33.38 4.83 3.87
C ALA A 37 -33.48 3.77 2.76
N SER A 38 -34.67 3.58 2.18
CA SER A 38 -34.93 2.66 1.05
C SER A 38 -34.20 3.04 -0.25
N PHE A 39 -33.68 4.26 -0.36
CA PHE A 39 -32.96 4.73 -1.54
C PHE A 39 -31.45 4.60 -1.39
N TRP A 40 -30.94 4.10 -0.25
CA TRP A 40 -29.51 4.00 0.00
C TRP A 40 -28.74 3.26 -1.11
N GLU A 41 -29.23 2.13 -1.57
CA GLU A 41 -28.57 1.34 -2.63
C GLU A 41 -28.41 2.15 -3.93
N LYS A 42 -29.36 3.02 -4.26
CA LYS A 42 -29.28 3.88 -5.44
C LYS A 42 -28.27 5.01 -5.24
N TYR A 43 -28.29 5.63 -4.06
CA TYR A 43 -27.31 6.67 -3.71
C TYR A 43 -25.89 6.11 -3.67
N GLU A 44 -25.71 4.93 -3.08
CA GLU A 44 -24.43 4.23 -3.02
C GLU A 44 -23.87 3.94 -4.41
N PHE A 45 -24.71 3.49 -5.33
CA PHE A 45 -24.31 3.26 -6.72
C PHE A 45 -23.74 4.53 -7.37
N PHE A 46 -24.42 5.66 -7.23
CA PHE A 46 -23.97 6.93 -7.81
C PHE A 46 -22.69 7.43 -7.14
N ILE A 47 -22.62 7.38 -5.82
CA ILE A 47 -21.45 7.83 -5.04
C ILE A 47 -20.23 7.00 -5.41
N ARG A 48 -20.37 5.68 -5.42
CA ARG A 48 -19.31 4.76 -5.79
C ARG A 48 -18.83 4.99 -7.21
N HIS A 49 -19.74 5.17 -8.15
CA HIS A 49 -19.41 5.41 -9.55
C HIS A 49 -18.68 6.75 -9.75
N SER A 50 -19.16 7.81 -9.11
CA SER A 50 -18.52 9.13 -9.13
C SER A 50 -17.14 9.12 -8.48
N ALA A 51 -16.95 8.33 -7.42
CA ALA A 51 -15.66 8.18 -6.75
C ALA A 51 -14.67 7.26 -7.50
N GLY A 52 -15.10 6.61 -8.59
CA GLY A 52 -14.24 5.70 -9.36
C GLY A 52 -13.89 4.38 -8.63
N LEU A 53 -14.71 3.98 -7.65
CA LEU A 53 -14.47 2.78 -6.84
C LEU A 53 -14.88 1.45 -7.53
N GLY A 54 -15.41 1.53 -8.75
CA GLY A 54 -15.83 0.35 -9.51
C GLY A 54 -17.11 -0.32 -8.97
N LYS A 55 -17.24 -1.61 -9.25
CA LYS A 55 -18.40 -2.40 -8.82
C LYS A 55 -18.06 -3.23 -7.59
N SER A 56 -19.01 -3.38 -6.68
CA SER A 56 -18.90 -4.34 -5.58
C SER A 56 -18.75 -5.76 -6.13
N PRO A 57 -17.93 -6.62 -5.51
CA PRO A 57 -17.92 -8.04 -5.82
C PRO A 57 -19.32 -8.63 -5.62
N THR A 58 -19.76 -9.43 -6.59
CA THR A 58 -21.06 -10.14 -6.52
C THR A 58 -20.92 -11.59 -6.09
N LYS A 59 -19.67 -12.08 -6.07
CA LYS A 59 -19.36 -13.44 -5.62
C LYS A 59 -18.76 -13.37 -4.22
N PRO A 60 -19.02 -14.37 -3.37
CA PRO A 60 -18.35 -14.50 -2.09
C PRO A 60 -16.83 -14.55 -2.30
N ASP A 61 -16.09 -13.98 -1.38
CA ASP A 61 -14.64 -14.12 -1.31
C ASP A 61 -14.31 -15.58 -1.00
N GLN A 62 -13.45 -16.18 -1.82
CA GLN A 62 -13.02 -17.57 -1.67
C GLN A 62 -11.69 -17.67 -0.92
N ASP A 63 -11.05 -16.53 -0.64
CA ASP A 63 -9.79 -16.49 0.08
C ASP A 63 -10.00 -16.90 1.55
N LEU A 64 -9.06 -17.67 2.06
CA LEU A 64 -8.99 -18.00 3.48
C LEU A 64 -8.02 -17.06 4.17
N TYR A 65 -8.48 -16.43 5.25
CA TYR A 65 -7.69 -15.46 5.99
C TYR A 65 -7.26 -16.05 7.34
N ASP A 66 -5.97 -16.03 7.60
CA ASP A 66 -5.40 -16.27 8.92
C ASP A 66 -5.00 -14.95 9.56
N HIS A 67 -5.37 -14.75 10.82
CA HIS A 67 -5.09 -13.53 11.56
C HIS A 67 -3.95 -13.74 12.55
N GLN A 68 -2.89 -12.95 12.40
CA GLN A 68 -1.71 -13.01 13.25
C GLN A 68 -1.40 -11.65 13.84
N TYR A 69 -1.00 -11.62 15.10
CA TYR A 69 -0.45 -10.45 15.77
C TYR A 69 1.06 -10.61 15.89
N VAL A 70 1.79 -9.65 15.38
CA VAL A 70 3.25 -9.66 15.37
C VAL A 70 3.76 -8.38 16.00
N HIS A 71 4.78 -8.49 16.85
CA HIS A 71 5.43 -7.37 17.49
C HIS A 71 6.88 -7.25 17.03
N CYS A 72 7.34 -6.02 16.81
CA CYS A 72 8.73 -5.71 16.49
C CYS A 72 9.10 -4.35 17.06
N ASP A 73 10.41 -4.10 17.19
CA ASP A 73 10.92 -2.78 17.60
C ASP A 73 10.91 -1.82 16.41
N VAL A 74 11.21 -2.34 15.21
CA VAL A 74 11.25 -1.56 13.97
C VAL A 74 10.54 -2.32 12.85
N LEU A 75 9.53 -1.68 12.27
CA LEU A 75 8.91 -2.13 11.03
C LEU A 75 9.38 -1.24 9.88
N VAL A 76 9.98 -1.85 8.88
CA VAL A 76 10.41 -1.19 7.64
C VAL A 76 9.45 -1.56 6.52
N ILE A 77 8.86 -0.56 5.88
CA ILE A 77 7.89 -0.74 4.79
C ILE A 77 8.55 -0.35 3.47
N GLY A 78 8.66 -1.31 2.58
CA GLY A 78 9.29 -1.18 1.27
C GLY A 78 10.72 -1.70 1.23
N GLY A 79 10.98 -2.66 0.35
CA GLY A 79 12.24 -3.36 0.18
C GLY A 79 13.17 -2.77 -0.90
N GLY A 80 13.08 -1.47 -1.16
CA GLY A 80 14.06 -0.75 -1.99
C GLY A 80 15.40 -0.56 -1.27
N ILE A 81 16.34 0.16 -1.88
CA ILE A 81 17.69 0.41 -1.31
C ILE A 81 17.59 0.97 0.11
N SER A 82 16.77 2.00 0.31
CA SER A 82 16.62 2.66 1.62
C SER A 82 16.06 1.71 2.66
N GLY A 83 15.05 0.90 2.30
CA GLY A 83 14.46 -0.09 3.21
C GLY A 83 15.43 -1.20 3.58
N ILE A 84 16.16 -1.73 2.60
CA ILE A 84 17.20 -2.74 2.81
C ILE A 84 18.27 -2.23 3.79
N LEU A 85 18.77 -1.00 3.58
CA LEU A 85 19.79 -0.42 4.45
C LEU A 85 19.25 -0.09 5.85
N SER A 86 18.03 0.43 5.94
CA SER A 86 17.37 0.74 7.22
C SER A 86 17.13 -0.53 8.04
N ALA A 87 16.59 -1.56 7.41
CA ALA A 87 16.33 -2.84 8.07
C ALA A 87 17.66 -3.48 8.56
N LYS A 88 18.71 -3.45 7.74
CA LYS A 88 20.03 -3.93 8.09
C LYS A 88 20.57 -3.22 9.31
N LEU A 89 20.61 -1.87 9.27
CA LEU A 89 21.16 -1.06 10.37
C LEU A 89 20.40 -1.27 11.68
N SER A 90 19.07 -1.33 11.62
CA SER A 90 18.24 -1.56 12.80
C SER A 90 18.52 -2.93 13.42
N ALA A 91 18.56 -3.96 12.59
CA ALA A 91 18.82 -5.33 13.06
C ALA A 91 20.28 -5.50 13.56
N GLU A 92 21.26 -4.91 12.92
CA GLU A 92 22.67 -4.90 13.39
C GLU A 92 22.84 -4.18 14.73
N LYS A 93 21.91 -3.27 15.09
CA LYS A 93 21.85 -2.65 16.43
C LYS A 93 21.14 -3.51 17.48
N GLY A 94 20.73 -4.71 17.13
CA GLY A 94 20.06 -5.65 18.03
C GLY A 94 18.57 -5.49 18.13
N LEU A 95 17.94 -4.61 17.32
CA LEU A 95 16.50 -4.40 17.32
C LEU A 95 15.80 -5.54 16.56
N ASN A 96 14.68 -6.05 17.12
CA ASN A 96 13.81 -6.96 16.41
C ASN A 96 13.14 -6.24 15.25
N THR A 97 13.56 -6.55 14.02
CA THR A 97 13.22 -5.79 12.83
C THR A 97 12.42 -6.64 11.85
N ILE A 98 11.36 -6.06 11.30
CA ILE A 98 10.58 -6.68 10.22
C ILE A 98 10.69 -5.76 9.00
N LEU A 99 11.10 -6.34 7.86
CA LEU A 99 11.08 -5.70 6.55
C LEU A 99 9.96 -6.30 5.72
N ILE A 100 9.04 -5.48 5.26
CA ILE A 100 7.95 -5.93 4.40
C ILE A 100 8.00 -5.24 3.03
N ASP A 101 7.63 -5.99 1.98
CA ASP A 101 7.52 -5.48 0.62
C ASP A 101 6.31 -6.10 -0.09
N ASP A 102 5.63 -5.33 -0.93
CA ASP A 102 4.46 -5.79 -1.69
C ASP A 102 4.82 -6.72 -2.86
N LYS A 103 6.08 -6.72 -3.27
CA LYS A 103 6.61 -7.60 -4.33
C LYS A 103 7.09 -8.93 -3.76
N SER A 104 7.23 -9.91 -4.65
CA SER A 104 7.83 -11.20 -4.31
C SER A 104 9.36 -11.14 -4.11
N TYR A 105 9.98 -10.01 -4.39
CA TYR A 105 11.41 -9.79 -4.33
C TYR A 105 11.75 -8.40 -3.78
N LEU A 106 12.92 -8.27 -3.17
CA LEU A 106 13.46 -6.99 -2.70
C LEU A 106 14.26 -6.30 -3.81
N GLY A 107 14.40 -4.98 -3.72
CA GLY A 107 15.22 -4.17 -4.63
C GLY A 107 14.51 -2.94 -5.17
N GLY A 108 13.18 -2.94 -5.17
CA GLY A 108 12.39 -1.81 -5.65
C GLY A 108 12.76 -1.43 -7.09
N SER A 109 12.88 -0.13 -7.36
CA SER A 109 13.25 0.40 -8.69
C SER A 109 14.69 0.07 -9.11
N THR A 110 15.56 -0.36 -8.19
CA THR A 110 16.96 -0.66 -8.48
C THR A 110 17.12 -1.82 -9.46
N ILE A 111 16.19 -2.77 -9.46
CA ILE A 111 16.20 -3.93 -10.35
C ILE A 111 16.06 -3.55 -11.82
N TYR A 112 15.43 -2.41 -12.09
CA TYR A 112 15.17 -1.93 -13.46
C TYR A 112 16.19 -0.90 -13.93
N GLN A 113 17.24 -0.63 -13.12
CA GLN A 113 18.29 0.28 -13.51
C GLN A 113 19.29 -0.39 -14.48
N ASP A 114 19.79 0.39 -15.40
CA ASP A 114 20.84 -0.05 -16.30
C ASP A 114 22.15 -0.20 -15.53
N ASP A 115 22.71 -1.40 -15.53
CA ASP A 115 23.96 -1.74 -14.82
C ASP A 115 25.18 -0.97 -15.34
N ASP A 116 25.15 -0.49 -16.58
CA ASP A 116 26.25 0.30 -17.16
C ASP A 116 26.22 1.74 -16.66
N ILE A 117 25.03 2.25 -16.32
CA ILE A 117 24.83 3.64 -15.93
C ILE A 117 24.80 3.77 -14.39
N PHE A 118 24.10 2.87 -13.70
CA PHE A 118 23.85 2.97 -12.27
C PHE A 118 24.71 2.00 -11.46
N LYS A 119 25.71 2.56 -10.74
CA LYS A 119 26.62 1.81 -9.87
C LYS A 119 26.50 2.26 -8.43
N ILE A 120 26.60 1.32 -7.51
CA ILE A 120 26.61 1.57 -6.07
C ILE A 120 27.96 1.06 -5.53
N ASN A 121 28.77 1.94 -4.94
CA ASN A 121 30.12 1.62 -4.45
C ASN A 121 31.00 0.91 -5.49
N ASN A 122 30.97 1.37 -6.73
CA ASN A 122 31.69 0.81 -7.90
C ASN A 122 31.25 -0.59 -8.33
N GLU A 123 30.19 -1.17 -7.72
CA GLU A 123 29.54 -2.41 -8.18
C GLU A 123 28.31 -2.09 -9.03
N THR A 124 27.93 -2.97 -9.92
CA THR A 124 26.64 -2.86 -10.60
C THR A 124 25.51 -2.98 -9.59
N SER A 125 24.40 -2.30 -9.84
CA SER A 125 23.27 -2.26 -8.92
C SER A 125 22.75 -3.64 -8.57
N ASN A 126 22.70 -4.55 -9.52
CA ASN A 126 22.21 -5.92 -9.34
C ASN A 126 23.16 -6.77 -8.48
N ILE A 127 24.48 -6.66 -8.66
CA ILE A 127 25.46 -7.36 -7.83
C ILE A 127 25.40 -6.84 -6.40
N TRP A 128 25.41 -5.53 -6.23
CA TRP A 128 25.30 -4.91 -4.90
C TRP A 128 24.03 -5.36 -4.17
N LEU A 129 22.88 -5.31 -4.86
CA LEU A 129 21.58 -5.72 -4.31
C LEU A 129 21.59 -7.18 -3.84
N LYS A 130 22.08 -8.09 -4.68
CA LYS A 130 22.22 -9.50 -4.34
C LYS A 130 23.07 -9.70 -3.10
N ASN A 131 24.20 -9.02 -3.02
CA ASN A 131 25.09 -9.07 -1.88
C ASN A 131 24.43 -8.55 -0.59
N GLN A 132 23.62 -7.47 -0.68
CA GLN A 132 22.89 -6.97 0.50
C GLN A 132 21.80 -7.94 0.94
N ILE A 133 21.02 -8.49 0.03
CA ILE A 133 19.96 -9.47 0.35
C ILE A 133 20.55 -10.70 1.05
N GLU A 134 21.68 -11.22 0.57
CA GLU A 134 22.34 -12.36 1.21
C GLU A 134 22.87 -12.01 2.62
N LYS A 135 23.31 -10.78 2.85
CA LYS A 135 23.68 -10.31 4.19
C LYS A 135 22.45 -10.22 5.11
N LEU A 136 21.32 -9.68 4.62
CA LEU A 136 20.08 -9.56 5.39
C LEU A 136 19.59 -10.94 5.88
N LYS A 137 19.59 -11.95 5.01
CA LYS A 137 19.14 -13.30 5.34
C LYS A 137 19.92 -13.96 6.48
N LYS A 138 21.14 -13.48 6.77
CA LYS A 138 22.00 -14.01 7.84
C LYS A 138 21.79 -13.34 9.19
N ILE A 139 20.98 -12.27 9.26
CA ILE A 139 20.75 -11.53 10.49
C ILE A 139 19.59 -12.19 11.25
N PRO A 140 19.82 -12.74 12.46
CA PRO A 140 18.83 -13.59 13.13
C PRO A 140 17.60 -12.84 13.66
N ASN A 141 17.74 -11.55 13.98
CA ASN A 141 16.69 -10.68 14.48
C ASN A 141 16.02 -9.84 13.38
N LEU A 142 16.19 -10.25 12.11
CA LEU A 142 15.52 -9.66 10.95
C LEU A 142 14.57 -10.67 10.30
N THR A 143 13.32 -10.31 10.21
CA THR A 143 12.31 -11.06 9.45
C THR A 143 11.98 -10.31 8.17
N ILE A 144 12.01 -11.01 7.04
CA ILE A 144 11.65 -10.45 5.74
C ILE A 144 10.32 -11.07 5.31
N LYS A 145 9.33 -10.23 5.00
CA LYS A 145 8.02 -10.62 4.48
C LYS A 145 7.79 -9.97 3.12
N ASN A 146 7.92 -10.78 2.10
CA ASN A 146 7.57 -10.40 0.72
C ASN A 146 6.07 -10.56 0.49
N ARG A 147 5.54 -10.05 -0.63
CA ARG A 147 4.11 -10.11 -0.98
C ARG A 147 3.21 -9.59 0.15
N THR A 148 3.72 -8.64 0.93
CA THR A 148 3.04 -8.10 2.11
C THR A 148 2.77 -6.63 1.90
N SER A 149 1.50 -6.28 1.78
CA SER A 149 1.05 -4.90 1.60
C SER A 149 0.51 -4.33 2.90
N VAL A 150 0.92 -3.11 3.23
CA VAL A 150 0.32 -2.35 4.34
C VAL A 150 -1.00 -1.75 3.87
N ALA A 151 -2.07 -2.10 4.56
CA ALA A 151 -3.42 -1.64 4.24
C ALA A 151 -3.83 -0.42 5.06
N ALA A 152 -3.37 -0.32 6.32
CA ALA A 152 -3.72 0.78 7.20
C ALA A 152 -2.65 1.02 8.27
N PHE A 153 -2.56 2.28 8.71
CA PHE A 153 -1.78 2.72 9.86
C PHE A 153 -2.72 3.42 10.85
N HIS A 154 -2.74 2.91 12.05
CA HIS A 154 -3.60 3.41 13.14
C HIS A 154 -2.77 4.04 14.25
N GLY A 155 -3.44 4.61 15.24
CA GLY A 155 -2.80 5.12 16.45
C GLY A 155 -1.98 4.05 17.18
N TYR A 156 -1.05 4.50 18.02
CA TYR A 156 -0.16 3.63 18.81
C TYR A 156 0.73 2.69 17.99
N ASN A 157 1.13 3.13 16.79
CA ASN A 157 1.97 2.35 15.87
C ASN A 157 1.36 0.98 15.49
N TYR A 158 0.03 0.89 15.47
CA TYR A 158 -0.66 -0.29 15.01
C TYR A 158 -0.84 -0.25 13.49
N LEU A 159 -0.30 -1.25 12.80
CA LEU A 159 -0.43 -1.41 11.36
C LEU A 159 -1.22 -2.66 11.03
N LEU A 160 -2.02 -2.55 9.98
CA LEU A 160 -2.68 -3.68 9.35
C LEU A 160 -1.95 -3.99 8.04
N ALA A 161 -1.46 -5.21 7.91
CA ALA A 161 -0.82 -5.67 6.69
C ALA A 161 -1.48 -6.97 6.21
N ARG A 162 -1.47 -7.19 4.89
CA ARG A 162 -1.92 -8.44 4.27
C ARG A 162 -0.75 -9.09 3.55
N GLU A 163 -0.40 -10.30 3.97
CA GLU A 163 0.57 -11.17 3.32
C GLU A 163 -0.17 -12.16 2.40
N ASN A 164 0.25 -12.25 1.14
CA ASN A 164 -0.26 -13.24 0.21
C ASN A 164 0.66 -14.46 0.25
N LEU A 165 0.15 -15.59 0.74
CA LEU A 165 0.91 -16.84 0.90
C LEU A 165 0.88 -17.72 -0.35
N THR A 166 -0.14 -17.56 -1.19
CA THR A 166 -0.32 -18.30 -2.43
C THR A 166 -0.23 -17.37 -3.65
N ASP A 167 0.11 -17.95 -4.80
CA ASP A 167 0.12 -17.25 -6.10
C ASP A 167 -1.29 -17.08 -6.65
#